data_b1cc52e8f4c9cabe0870cd676080bdcd
#
_entry.id   b1cc52e8f4c9cabe0870cd676080bdcd
#
_cell.length_a   1.000
_cell.length_b   1.000
_cell.length_c   1.000
_cell.angle_alpha   90.00
_cell.angle_beta   90.00
_cell.angle_gamma   90.00
#
_symmetry.space_group_name_H-M   'P 1'
#
loop_
_entity.id
_entity.type
_entity.pdbx_description
1 polymer ?
#
loop_
_entity_poly.entity_id
_entity_poly.type
_entity_poly.pdbx_seq_one_letter_code
_entity_poly.pdbx_strand_id
1 'polypeptide(L)'
;MPALRDIINHYITESVVTFEMVEMSLENRKTWFTQFTQDGRYQLMVAELEGTVVGYAASLRFHQRPAYAPSVMTSIYLHKDHTGKGIGKNVYSALIEQLKKVEDVHRAYGLVVLPNPGSEKLHEKLGFQIAGLLHEGGFKFGKYHDVRMYEHRMGK
;
A
#
# COMPACT_ATOMS: atom_id res chain seq x y z
N MET A 1 -1.80 7.52 -15.14
CA MET A 1 -1.87 6.05 -15.30
C MET A 1 -0.53 5.42 -15.67
N PRO A 2 0.19 5.84 -16.73
CA PRO A 2 1.49 5.23 -17.01
C PRO A 2 2.47 5.26 -15.84
N ALA A 3 2.58 6.38 -15.14
CA ALA A 3 3.47 6.50 -13.99
C ALA A 3 3.14 5.51 -12.87
N LEU A 4 1.86 5.29 -12.56
CA LEU A 4 1.43 4.33 -11.54
C LEU A 4 1.77 2.89 -11.96
N ARG A 5 1.61 2.56 -13.25
CA ARG A 5 2.01 1.27 -13.77
C ARG A 5 3.52 1.06 -13.66
N ASP A 6 4.29 2.05 -14.06
CA ASP A 6 5.75 1.93 -14.11
C ASP A 6 6.35 1.83 -12.71
N ILE A 7 5.78 2.54 -11.74
CA ILE A 7 6.19 2.44 -10.33
C ILE A 7 5.98 1.01 -9.81
N ILE A 8 4.79 0.44 -9.96
CA ILE A 8 4.52 -0.91 -9.44
C ILE A 8 5.32 -1.97 -10.20
N ASN A 9 5.44 -1.85 -11.53
CA ASN A 9 6.17 -2.82 -12.33
C ASN A 9 7.65 -2.92 -11.96
N HIS A 10 8.27 -1.80 -11.60
CA HIS A 10 9.64 -1.85 -11.08
C HIS A 10 9.76 -2.80 -9.88
N TYR A 11 8.83 -2.70 -8.91
CA TYR A 11 8.86 -3.55 -7.72
C TYR A 11 8.44 -4.99 -8.02
N ILE A 12 7.58 -5.20 -9.00
CA ILE A 12 7.19 -6.56 -9.43
C ILE A 12 8.40 -7.32 -9.97
N THR A 13 9.20 -6.67 -10.80
CA THR A 13 10.34 -7.32 -11.47
C THR A 13 11.62 -7.32 -10.65
N GLU A 14 11.85 -6.31 -9.82
CA GLU A 14 13.14 -6.08 -9.16
C GLU A 14 13.11 -6.31 -7.64
N SER A 15 11.96 -6.57 -7.04
CA SER A 15 11.84 -6.59 -5.60
C SER A 15 10.81 -7.58 -5.08
N VAL A 16 10.97 -7.97 -3.81
CA VAL A 16 10.00 -8.77 -3.06
C VAL A 16 9.01 -7.92 -2.26
N VAL A 17 9.08 -6.59 -2.32
CA VAL A 17 8.17 -5.71 -1.57
C VAL A 17 6.72 -5.81 -2.03
N THR A 18 6.49 -6.32 -3.21
CA THR A 18 5.18 -6.79 -3.66
C THR A 18 5.26 -8.26 -4.04
N PHE A 19 4.21 -9.03 -3.75
CA PHE A 19 4.10 -10.43 -4.18
C PHE A 19 3.42 -10.59 -5.54
N GLU A 20 3.10 -9.50 -6.22
CA GLU A 20 2.73 -9.58 -7.63
C GLU A 20 3.89 -10.16 -8.44
N MET A 21 3.59 -11.06 -9.36
CA MET A 21 4.59 -11.80 -10.11
C MET A 21 4.60 -11.49 -11.61
N VAL A 22 3.53 -10.84 -12.09
CA VAL A 22 3.36 -10.49 -13.49
C VAL A 22 3.19 -8.98 -13.61
N GLU A 23 3.95 -8.38 -14.52
CA GLU A 23 3.86 -6.94 -14.78
C GLU A 23 2.43 -6.54 -15.16
N MET A 24 2.03 -5.38 -14.68
CA MET A 24 0.74 -4.79 -14.96
C MET A 24 0.75 -4.08 -16.30
N SER A 25 -0.21 -4.39 -17.16
CA SER A 25 -0.46 -3.61 -18.36
C SER A 25 -1.13 -2.27 -18.01
N LEU A 26 -1.09 -1.33 -18.94
CA LEU A 26 -1.81 -0.07 -18.77
C LEU A 26 -3.31 -0.29 -18.59
N GLU A 27 -3.87 -1.26 -19.30
CA GLU A 27 -5.30 -1.61 -19.22
C GLU A 27 -5.64 -2.20 -17.83
N ASN A 28 -4.81 -3.11 -17.32
CA ASN A 28 -4.98 -3.62 -15.96
C ASN A 28 -4.98 -2.48 -14.93
N ARG A 29 -4.07 -1.51 -15.07
CA ARG A 29 -4.01 -0.36 -14.15
C ARG A 29 -5.22 0.56 -14.28
N LYS A 30 -5.74 0.76 -15.46
CA LYS A 30 -6.99 1.53 -15.66
C LYS A 30 -8.17 0.84 -14.97
N THR A 31 -8.29 -0.47 -15.09
CA THR A 31 -9.32 -1.26 -14.41
C THR A 31 -9.14 -1.18 -12.89
N TRP A 32 -7.93 -1.36 -12.40
CA TRP A 32 -7.59 -1.21 -10.98
C TRP A 32 -8.00 0.17 -10.45
N PHE A 33 -7.78 1.22 -11.23
CA PHE A 33 -8.11 2.60 -10.85
C PHE A 33 -9.61 2.83 -10.63
N THR A 34 -10.47 2.10 -11.33
CA THR A 34 -11.93 2.31 -11.27
C THR A 34 -12.55 2.01 -9.90
N GLN A 35 -11.84 1.31 -9.02
CA GLN A 35 -12.34 0.98 -7.69
C GLN A 35 -12.28 2.13 -6.69
N PHE A 36 -11.51 3.18 -6.99
CA PHE A 36 -11.26 4.27 -6.05
C PHE A 36 -12.30 5.37 -6.14
N THR A 37 -12.64 5.94 -4.98
CA THR A 37 -13.52 7.10 -4.83
C THR A 37 -12.85 8.13 -3.91
N GLN A 38 -13.37 9.35 -3.89
CA GLN A 38 -12.78 10.42 -3.07
C GLN A 38 -13.09 10.28 -1.59
N ASP A 39 -14.21 9.70 -1.24
CA ASP A 39 -14.76 9.67 0.11
C ASP A 39 -15.18 8.28 0.61
N GLY A 40 -14.94 7.25 -0.20
CA GLY A 40 -15.27 5.86 0.15
C GLY A 40 -14.14 5.14 0.89
N ARG A 41 -14.33 3.85 1.09
CA ARG A 41 -13.33 2.98 1.74
C ARG A 41 -12.06 2.81 0.91
N TYR A 42 -12.18 2.87 -0.40
CA TYR A 42 -11.06 2.63 -1.32
C TYR A 42 -10.67 3.95 -1.96
N GLN A 43 -9.52 4.44 -1.55
CA GLN A 43 -9.00 5.75 -1.97
C GLN A 43 -7.59 5.62 -2.51
N LEU A 44 -7.23 6.50 -3.40
CA LEU A 44 -5.90 6.58 -3.98
C LEU A 44 -5.37 8.00 -3.79
N MET A 45 -4.21 8.09 -3.13
CA MET A 45 -3.46 9.33 -2.98
C MET A 45 -2.20 9.24 -3.83
N VAL A 46 -1.93 10.27 -4.61
CA VAL A 46 -0.71 10.34 -5.41
C VAL A 46 0.20 11.45 -4.89
N ALA A 47 1.50 11.19 -4.95
CA ALA A 47 2.51 12.20 -4.70
C ALA A 47 3.01 12.72 -6.04
N GLU A 48 2.95 14.03 -6.23
CA GLU A 48 3.37 14.70 -7.43
C GLU A 48 4.50 15.67 -7.12
N LEU A 49 5.56 15.63 -7.90
CA LEU A 49 6.71 16.51 -7.77
C LEU A 49 7.01 17.14 -9.13
N GLU A 50 6.92 18.47 -9.20
CA GLU A 50 7.15 19.22 -10.43
C GLU A 50 6.30 18.69 -11.63
N GLY A 51 5.04 18.37 -11.37
CA GLY A 51 4.12 17.87 -12.40
C GLY A 51 4.25 16.38 -12.73
N THR A 52 5.14 15.65 -12.05
CA THR A 52 5.36 14.23 -12.26
C THR A 52 4.91 13.42 -11.05
N VAL A 53 4.12 12.37 -11.29
CA VAL A 53 3.72 11.44 -10.23
C VAL A 53 4.92 10.58 -9.84
N VAL A 54 5.32 10.66 -8.57
CA VAL A 54 6.50 9.97 -8.02
C VAL A 54 6.17 8.91 -6.98
N GLY A 55 4.90 8.77 -6.63
CA GLY A 55 4.48 7.76 -5.67
C GLY A 55 2.97 7.74 -5.47
N TYR A 56 2.49 6.71 -4.79
CA TYR A 56 1.08 6.62 -4.42
C TYR A 56 0.88 5.78 -3.18
N ALA A 57 -0.20 6.06 -2.46
CA ALA A 57 -0.74 5.24 -1.40
C ALA A 57 -2.19 4.89 -1.73
N ALA A 58 -2.59 3.67 -1.45
CA ALA A 58 -3.93 3.19 -1.78
C ALA A 58 -4.51 2.39 -0.62
N SER A 59 -5.84 2.51 -0.44
CA SER A 59 -6.60 1.59 0.40
C SER A 59 -7.42 0.68 -0.50
N LEU A 60 -7.35 -0.60 -0.19
CA LEU A 60 -7.92 -1.69 -0.99
C LEU A 60 -8.76 -2.59 -0.10
N ARG A 61 -9.54 -3.46 -0.73
CA ARG A 61 -10.29 -4.49 -0.01
C ARG A 61 -9.33 -5.40 0.78
N PHE A 62 -9.60 -5.56 2.07
CA PHE A 62 -8.82 -6.45 2.93
C PHE A 62 -9.09 -7.93 2.63
N HIS A 63 -10.38 -8.29 2.52
CA HIS A 63 -10.80 -9.66 2.27
C HIS A 63 -12.14 -9.69 1.55
N GLN A 64 -12.38 -10.73 0.75
CA GLN A 64 -13.60 -10.83 -0.07
C GLN A 64 -14.88 -11.07 0.74
N ARG A 65 -14.80 -11.68 1.93
CA ARG A 65 -15.98 -11.94 2.77
C ARG A 65 -16.56 -10.63 3.30
N PRO A 66 -17.89 -10.42 3.18
CA PRO A 66 -18.51 -9.11 3.49
C PRO A 66 -18.30 -8.60 4.92
N ALA A 67 -18.16 -9.49 5.90
CA ALA A 67 -17.93 -9.10 7.30
C ALA A 67 -16.60 -8.33 7.49
N TYR A 68 -15.64 -8.48 6.57
CA TYR A 68 -14.39 -7.73 6.60
C TYR A 68 -14.47 -6.35 5.95
N ALA A 69 -15.62 -5.93 5.45
CA ALA A 69 -15.76 -4.64 4.76
C ALA A 69 -15.26 -3.42 5.55
N PRO A 70 -15.39 -3.35 6.91
CA PRO A 70 -14.85 -2.24 7.68
C PRO A 70 -13.32 -2.23 7.78
N SER A 71 -12.63 -3.26 7.33
CA SER A 71 -11.18 -3.34 7.27
C SER A 71 -10.69 -3.07 5.86
N VAL A 72 -9.63 -2.28 5.74
CA VAL A 72 -8.99 -2.02 4.45
C VAL A 72 -7.52 -2.44 4.50
N MET A 73 -6.99 -2.84 3.36
CA MET A 73 -5.56 -3.06 3.17
C MET A 73 -4.95 -1.79 2.58
N THR A 74 -3.87 -1.29 3.16
CA THR A 74 -3.17 -0.13 2.64
C THR A 74 -1.86 -0.54 1.98
N SER A 75 -1.47 0.20 0.97
CA SER A 75 -0.19 0.02 0.29
C SER A 75 0.43 1.37 -0.05
N ILE A 76 1.76 1.38 -0.15
CA ILE A 76 2.55 2.56 -0.48
C ILE A 76 3.68 2.16 -1.43
N TYR A 77 3.81 2.86 -2.53
CA TYR A 77 4.90 2.66 -3.48
C TYR A 77 5.42 4.01 -3.95
N LEU A 78 6.75 4.15 -3.98
CA LEU A 78 7.45 5.33 -4.47
C LEU A 78 8.30 4.96 -5.68
N HIS A 79 8.45 5.91 -6.60
CA HIS A 79 9.45 5.78 -7.64
C HIS A 79 10.82 5.57 -7.00
N LYS A 80 11.62 4.65 -7.54
CA LYS A 80 12.92 4.24 -6.96
C LYS A 80 13.88 5.41 -6.68
N ASP A 81 13.82 6.46 -7.51
CA ASP A 81 14.70 7.64 -7.39
C ASP A 81 14.19 8.67 -6.38
N HIS A 82 13.03 8.44 -5.77
CA HIS A 82 12.39 9.37 -4.84
C HIS A 82 12.16 8.79 -3.44
N THR A 83 12.83 7.68 -3.11
CA THR A 83 12.81 7.10 -1.77
C THR A 83 13.70 7.87 -0.80
N GLY A 84 13.42 7.79 0.49
CA GLY A 84 14.25 8.41 1.53
C GLY A 84 14.15 9.93 1.64
N LYS A 85 13.15 10.56 1.01
CA LYS A 85 12.96 12.03 1.00
C LYS A 85 11.73 12.51 1.77
N GLY A 86 11.07 11.62 2.52
CA GLY A 86 9.85 11.95 3.26
C GLY A 86 8.57 11.97 2.43
N ILE A 87 8.65 11.70 1.13
CA ILE A 87 7.47 11.68 0.23
C ILE A 87 6.49 10.58 0.63
N GLY A 88 7.01 9.38 0.93
CA GLY A 88 6.19 8.25 1.36
C GLY A 88 5.41 8.54 2.63
N LYS A 89 6.07 9.15 3.61
CA LYS A 89 5.40 9.58 4.85
C LYS A 89 4.27 10.56 4.56
N ASN A 90 4.50 11.53 3.70
CA ASN A 90 3.51 12.55 3.39
C ASN A 90 2.28 11.98 2.67
N VAL A 91 2.49 11.16 1.63
CA VAL A 91 1.37 10.60 0.86
C VAL A 91 0.61 9.53 1.65
N TYR A 92 1.30 8.73 2.44
CA TYR A 92 0.67 7.71 3.28
C TYR A 92 -0.11 8.34 4.43
N SER A 93 0.47 9.36 5.07
CA SER A 93 -0.20 10.14 6.10
C SER A 93 -1.49 10.78 5.57
N ALA A 94 -1.46 11.33 4.37
CA ALA A 94 -2.64 11.91 3.73
C ALA A 94 -3.76 10.87 3.54
N LEU A 95 -3.40 9.66 3.10
CA LEU A 95 -4.37 8.56 2.97
C LEU A 95 -4.98 8.20 4.34
N ILE A 96 -4.15 8.03 5.36
CA ILE A 96 -4.61 7.68 6.71
C ILE A 96 -5.58 8.73 7.26
N GLU A 97 -5.25 10.02 7.11
CA GLU A 97 -6.13 11.09 7.57
C GLU A 97 -7.47 11.14 6.83
N GLN A 98 -7.49 10.80 5.55
CA GLN A 98 -8.74 10.66 4.81
C GLN A 98 -9.55 9.44 5.27
N LEU A 99 -8.90 8.31 5.48
CA LEU A 99 -9.58 7.09 5.96
C LEU A 99 -10.22 7.28 7.33
N LYS A 100 -9.61 8.06 8.21
CA LYS A 100 -10.17 8.38 9.53
C LYS A 100 -11.50 9.15 9.45
N LYS A 101 -11.76 9.82 8.33
CA LYS A 101 -13.01 10.55 8.10
C LYS A 101 -14.13 9.67 7.55
N VAL A 102 -13.79 8.47 7.08
CA VAL A 102 -14.76 7.53 6.51
C VAL A 102 -15.40 6.74 7.65
N GLU A 103 -16.70 6.94 7.87
CA GLU A 103 -17.42 6.40 9.02
C GLU A 103 -17.37 4.88 9.08
N ASP A 104 -17.44 4.21 7.93
CA ASP A 104 -17.50 2.76 7.83
C ASP A 104 -16.13 2.08 7.63
N VAL A 105 -15.03 2.79 7.85
CA VAL A 105 -13.68 2.22 7.94
C VAL A 105 -13.26 2.19 9.42
N HIS A 106 -13.02 1.00 9.93
CA HIS A 106 -12.65 0.80 11.32
C HIS A 106 -11.17 0.46 11.52
N ARG A 107 -10.60 -0.36 10.63
CA ARG A 107 -9.20 -0.80 10.69
C ARG A 107 -8.52 -0.68 9.34
N ALA A 108 -7.23 -0.35 9.36
CA ALA A 108 -6.34 -0.44 8.22
C ALA A 108 -5.20 -1.41 8.53
N TYR A 109 -4.83 -2.21 7.56
CA TYR A 109 -3.74 -3.19 7.65
C TYR A 109 -2.72 -2.93 6.55
N GLY A 110 -1.45 -3.06 6.91
CA GLY A 110 -0.36 -3.02 5.95
C GLY A 110 0.46 -4.31 6.03
N LEU A 111 0.84 -4.86 4.90
CA LEU A 111 1.72 -6.04 4.83
C LEU A 111 3.10 -5.61 4.37
N VAL A 112 4.12 -6.02 5.11
CA VAL A 112 5.52 -5.72 4.82
C VAL A 112 6.28 -7.02 4.65
N VAL A 113 6.80 -7.26 3.46
CA VAL A 113 7.67 -8.41 3.18
C VAL A 113 9.05 -8.11 3.76
N LEU A 114 9.54 -9.01 4.62
CA LEU A 114 10.80 -8.81 5.34
C LEU A 114 12.00 -9.37 4.56
N PRO A 115 13.21 -8.78 4.68
CA PRO A 115 13.48 -7.55 5.44
C PRO A 115 13.12 -6.30 4.64
N ASN A 116 12.54 -5.31 5.32
CA ASN A 116 12.29 -3.99 4.75
C ASN A 116 12.26 -2.93 5.87
N PRO A 117 13.43 -2.52 6.40
CA PRO A 117 13.49 -1.59 7.53
C PRO A 117 12.83 -0.24 7.25
N GLY A 118 12.93 0.25 6.02
CA GLY A 118 12.32 1.53 5.64
C GLY A 118 10.81 1.51 5.75
N SER A 119 10.17 0.46 5.23
CA SER A 119 8.72 0.30 5.31
C SER A 119 8.25 0.04 6.74
N GLU A 120 9.00 -0.76 7.51
CA GLU A 120 8.67 -1.02 8.91
C GLU A 120 8.68 0.28 9.73
N LYS A 121 9.72 1.10 9.60
CA LYS A 121 9.82 2.41 10.26
C LYS A 121 8.71 3.36 9.83
N LEU A 122 8.36 3.36 8.55
CA LEU A 122 7.29 4.20 8.02
C LEU A 122 5.95 3.86 8.69
N HIS A 123 5.59 2.57 8.76
CA HIS A 123 4.36 2.13 9.40
C HIS A 123 4.33 2.51 10.89
N GLU A 124 5.43 2.28 11.60
CA GLU A 124 5.54 2.65 13.02
C GLU A 124 5.38 4.15 13.25
N LYS A 125 6.03 4.98 12.43
CA LYS A 125 5.92 6.45 12.51
C LYS A 125 4.50 6.95 12.25
N LEU A 126 3.72 6.24 11.44
CA LEU A 126 2.34 6.62 11.11
C LEU A 126 1.31 6.06 12.09
N GLY A 127 1.75 5.39 13.15
CA GLY A 127 0.87 4.90 14.21
C GLY A 127 0.40 3.46 14.02
N PHE A 128 0.92 2.75 13.05
CA PHE A 128 0.65 1.31 12.92
C PHE A 128 1.37 0.54 14.01
N GLN A 129 0.74 -0.52 14.48
CA GLN A 129 1.28 -1.48 15.42
C GLN A 129 1.40 -2.86 14.77
N ILE A 130 2.33 -3.68 15.25
CA ILE A 130 2.48 -5.04 14.75
C ILE A 130 1.25 -5.86 15.15
N ALA A 131 0.57 -6.44 14.16
CA ALA A 131 -0.56 -7.33 14.38
C ALA A 131 -0.15 -8.80 14.32
N GLY A 132 0.90 -9.13 13.59
CA GLY A 132 1.37 -10.50 13.48
C GLY A 132 2.52 -10.67 12.49
N LEU A 133 3.00 -11.91 12.42
CA LEU A 133 4.05 -12.32 11.50
C LEU A 133 3.60 -13.60 10.79
N LEU A 134 3.57 -13.55 9.47
CA LEU A 134 3.30 -14.72 8.63
C LEU A 134 4.65 -15.36 8.27
N HIS A 135 5.01 -16.43 8.95
CA HIS A 135 6.26 -17.14 8.69
C HIS A 135 6.21 -17.77 7.31
N GLU A 136 7.17 -17.41 6.46
CA GLU A 136 7.26 -17.92 5.10
C GLU A 136 5.93 -17.80 4.32
N GLY A 137 5.22 -16.69 4.54
CA GLY A 137 3.88 -16.46 4.00
C GLY A 137 3.82 -16.23 2.49
N GLY A 138 4.94 -15.95 1.83
CA GLY A 138 5.01 -15.75 0.40
C GLY A 138 6.25 -16.38 -0.22
N PHE A 139 6.16 -16.70 -1.51
CA PHE A 139 7.27 -17.28 -2.28
C PHE A 139 7.51 -16.45 -3.53
N LYS A 140 8.72 -15.92 -3.69
CA LYS A 140 9.09 -15.10 -4.85
C LYS A 140 10.60 -15.16 -5.04
N PHE A 141 11.05 -15.15 -6.29
CA PHE A 141 12.46 -15.26 -6.66
C PHE A 141 13.14 -16.50 -6.06
N GLY A 142 12.45 -17.65 -6.10
CA GLY A 142 12.96 -18.92 -5.63
C GLY A 142 13.16 -19.06 -4.12
N LYS A 143 12.52 -18.17 -3.31
CA LYS A 143 12.74 -18.12 -1.88
C LYS A 143 11.44 -17.79 -1.14
N TYR A 144 11.28 -18.38 0.06
CA TYR A 144 10.21 -18.02 0.98
C TYR A 144 10.54 -16.74 1.74
N HIS A 145 9.53 -15.95 2.03
CA HIS A 145 9.65 -14.68 2.73
C HIS A 145 8.65 -14.57 3.87
N ASP A 146 9.13 -14.07 5.00
CA ASP A 146 8.25 -13.68 6.10
C ASP A 146 7.53 -12.39 5.78
N VAL A 147 6.29 -12.26 6.24
CA VAL A 147 5.46 -11.08 6.03
C VAL A 147 4.99 -10.57 7.39
N ARG A 148 5.33 -9.33 7.72
CA ARG A 148 4.84 -8.67 8.92
C ARG A 148 3.55 -7.93 8.61
N MET A 149 2.53 -8.19 9.43
CA MET A 149 1.26 -7.49 9.36
C MET A 149 1.25 -6.36 10.38
N TYR A 150 0.94 -5.16 9.91
CA TYR A 150 0.71 -3.98 10.72
C TYR A 150 -0.77 -3.64 10.75
N GLU A 151 -1.23 -3.06 11.85
CA GLU A 151 -2.61 -2.62 12.01
C GLU A 151 -2.70 -1.21 12.55
N HIS A 152 -3.75 -0.49 12.17
CA HIS A 152 -4.04 0.85 12.67
C HIS A 152 -5.55 1.04 12.81
N ARG A 153 -5.97 1.55 13.95
CA ARG A 153 -7.38 1.87 14.18
C ARG A 153 -7.72 3.19 13.48
N MET A 154 -8.72 3.17 12.60
CA MET A 154 -9.21 4.35 11.88
C MET A 154 -10.44 4.93 12.57
N GLY A 155 -11.36 4.07 13.04
CA GLY A 155 -12.56 4.42 13.74
C GLY A 155 -12.35 4.69 15.24
N LYS A 156 -13.39 5.19 15.87
CA LYS A 156 -13.44 5.44 17.32
C LYS A 156 -13.58 4.18 18.15
#